data_3d6529e76d47855ba356810fa0eaee55
#
_entry.id   3d6529e76d47855ba356810fa0eaee55
#
_cell.length_a   1.000
_cell.length_b   1.000
_cell.length_c   1.000
_cell.angle_alpha   90.00
_cell.angle_beta   90.00
_cell.angle_gamma   90.00
#
_symmetry.space_group_name_H-M   'P 1'
#
loop_
_entity.id
_entity.type
_entity.pdbx_description
1 polymer ?
#
loop_
_entity_poly.entity_id
_entity_poly.type
_entity_poly.pdbx_seq_one_letter_code
_entity_poly.pdbx_strand_id
1 'polypeptide(L)'
;MKTRKSIYTLLIVAMCSCSSNTTPVKEQQEAVQTVQQTVEQLPEKEYKKLTEEPGVVFYDITLEEALEKAKKEGKYVLIDCHTKSCGPCRKMENGVFPQEQLGKFMNERFVPIMRDMEEGEGLEIAEKYNVQIYPTMLILLPNAAKEGEIVGAEFNIDYLIEMLKNIIHEK
;
A
#
# COMPACT_ATOMS: atom_id res chain seq x y z
N MET A 1 1.14 57.76 -2.65
CA MET A 1 -0.06 58.65 -2.36
C MET A 1 -1.21 57.76 -1.89
N LYS A 2 -1.77 58.19 -0.76
CA LYS A 2 -3.07 57.86 -0.14
C LYS A 2 -3.20 56.52 0.60
N THR A 3 -2.95 56.67 1.88
CA THR A 3 -3.50 56.03 3.09
C THR A 3 -5.01 55.88 3.08
N ARG A 4 -5.52 54.75 3.57
CA ARG A 4 -6.80 54.72 4.28
C ARG A 4 -6.76 53.75 5.46
N LYS A 5 -6.65 54.34 6.65
CA LYS A 5 -7.02 53.76 7.95
C LYS A 5 -8.55 53.65 8.01
N SER A 6 -9.07 52.55 8.52
CA SER A 6 -10.45 52.54 9.02
C SER A 6 -10.47 51.86 10.39
N ILE A 7 -10.90 52.65 11.33
CA ILE A 7 -11.11 52.36 12.75
C ILE A 7 -12.56 51.92 12.89
N TYR A 8 -12.83 50.78 13.53
CA TYR A 8 -14.14 50.46 14.09
C TYR A 8 -13.94 49.83 15.44
N THR A 9 -14.09 50.59 16.43
CA THR A 9 -15.15 50.80 17.42
C THR A 9 -15.48 49.59 18.28
N LEU A 10 -15.05 49.70 19.55
CA LEU A 10 -15.45 48.91 20.72
C LEU A 10 -16.98 48.90 20.90
N LEU A 11 -17.52 47.73 21.17
CA LEU A 11 -18.78 47.61 21.89
C LEU A 11 -18.61 46.57 23.00
N ILE A 12 -18.57 47.09 24.22
CA ILE A 12 -18.63 46.37 25.48
C ILE A 12 -20.10 46.01 25.72
N VAL A 13 -20.44 44.77 25.91
CA VAL A 13 -21.70 44.39 26.57
C VAL A 13 -21.36 43.42 27.69
N ALA A 14 -21.85 43.82 28.88
CA ALA A 14 -21.57 43.20 30.16
C ALA A 14 -22.51 42.04 30.46
N MET A 15 -21.92 41.11 31.23
CA MET A 15 -22.51 40.29 32.30
C MET A 15 -23.74 39.39 31.98
N CYS A 16 -23.50 38.12 32.00
CA CYS A 16 -24.41 37.19 32.72
C CYS A 16 -23.59 36.08 33.35
N SER A 17 -23.60 36.05 34.69
CA SER A 17 -23.03 34.99 35.50
C SER A 17 -23.92 33.73 35.41
N CYS A 18 -23.33 32.61 34.99
CA CYS A 18 -23.85 31.29 35.32
C CYS A 18 -22.66 30.37 35.56
N SER A 19 -22.58 29.95 36.83
CA SER A 19 -21.65 28.97 37.36
C SER A 19 -21.91 27.60 36.73
N SER A 20 -20.96 27.05 36.02
CA SER A 20 -20.90 25.61 35.74
C SER A 20 -19.47 25.20 35.46
N ASN A 21 -19.02 24.17 36.16
CA ASN A 21 -17.70 23.56 36.13
C ASN A 21 -17.17 23.36 34.70
N THR A 22 -16.20 24.18 34.33
CA THR A 22 -15.46 24.00 33.08
C THR A 22 -14.03 23.62 33.47
N THR A 23 -13.70 22.36 33.26
CA THR A 23 -12.31 21.88 33.26
C THR A 23 -11.51 22.68 32.24
N PRO A 24 -10.29 23.12 32.52
CA PRO A 24 -9.57 24.06 31.68
C PRO A 24 -9.16 23.42 30.37
N VAL A 25 -9.55 24.07 29.27
CA VAL A 25 -9.28 23.72 27.86
C VAL A 25 -7.78 23.45 27.58
N LYS A 26 -6.87 23.96 28.41
CA LYS A 26 -5.42 23.73 28.29
C LYS A 26 -5.01 22.26 28.50
N GLU A 27 -5.67 21.53 29.39
CA GLU A 27 -5.33 20.13 29.71
C GLU A 27 -5.74 19.17 28.59
N GLN A 28 -6.78 19.49 27.82
CA GLN A 28 -7.21 18.71 26.67
C GLN A 28 -6.31 18.95 25.44
N GLN A 29 -5.71 20.11 25.29
CA GLN A 29 -4.78 20.41 24.19
C GLN A 29 -3.43 19.73 24.37
N GLU A 30 -2.91 19.65 25.61
CA GLU A 30 -1.68 18.91 25.90
C GLU A 30 -1.84 17.40 25.72
N ALA A 31 -2.98 16.83 26.10
CA ALA A 31 -3.25 15.41 25.89
C ALA A 31 -3.35 15.03 24.40
N VAL A 32 -3.95 15.90 23.58
CA VAL A 32 -4.05 15.67 22.12
C VAL A 32 -2.69 15.79 21.43
N GLN A 33 -1.86 16.74 21.84
CA GLN A 33 -0.50 16.91 21.29
C GLN A 33 0.42 15.74 21.70
N THR A 34 0.29 15.21 22.91
CA THR A 34 1.08 14.05 23.36
C THR A 34 0.70 12.78 22.61
N VAL A 35 -0.59 12.56 22.30
CA VAL A 35 -1.04 11.41 21.51
C VAL A 35 -0.59 11.51 20.06
N GLN A 36 -0.60 12.70 19.45
CA GLN A 36 -0.11 12.91 18.10
C GLN A 36 1.40 12.70 17.96
N GLN A 37 2.20 13.12 18.94
CA GLN A 37 3.65 12.89 18.96
C GLN A 37 4.02 11.41 19.18
N THR A 38 3.17 10.62 19.83
CA THR A 38 3.43 9.19 20.08
C THR A 38 3.13 8.31 18.85
N VAL A 39 2.25 8.76 17.96
CA VAL A 39 1.93 8.03 16.72
C VAL A 39 3.01 8.22 15.63
N GLU A 40 3.79 9.30 15.69
CA GLU A 40 4.81 9.66 14.70
C GLU A 40 6.17 8.96 14.91
N GLN A 41 6.35 8.17 15.97
CA GLN A 41 7.63 7.55 16.35
C GLN A 41 7.60 6.01 16.49
N LEU A 42 6.66 5.31 15.85
CA LEU A 42 6.80 3.86 15.70
C LEU A 42 7.91 3.62 14.67
N PRO A 43 8.97 2.83 15.01
CA PRO A 43 10.03 2.52 14.07
C PRO A 43 9.41 1.90 12.83
N GLU A 44 9.76 2.43 11.67
CA GLU A 44 9.31 1.86 10.39
C GLU A 44 9.83 0.43 10.31
N LYS A 45 8.91 -0.53 10.21
CA LYS A 45 9.28 -1.95 10.10
C LYS A 45 10.04 -2.13 8.79
N GLU A 46 11.33 -2.46 8.89
CA GLU A 46 12.14 -2.82 7.73
C GLU A 46 11.76 -4.22 7.25
N TYR A 47 11.38 -4.33 5.98
CA TYR A 47 10.99 -5.60 5.37
C TYR A 47 12.12 -6.14 4.50
N LYS A 48 12.43 -7.43 4.68
CA LYS A 48 13.44 -8.12 3.87
C LYS A 48 12.96 -8.19 2.40
N LYS A 49 13.85 -7.86 1.48
CA LYS A 49 13.60 -7.90 0.04
C LYS A 49 14.27 -9.14 -0.57
N LEU A 50 13.60 -9.78 -1.53
CA LEU A 50 14.15 -10.90 -2.32
C LEU A 50 14.89 -10.40 -3.56
N THR A 51 14.47 -9.27 -4.11
CA THR A 51 15.01 -8.65 -5.32
C THR A 51 15.23 -7.17 -5.09
N GLU A 52 15.98 -6.51 -5.95
CA GLU A 52 16.37 -5.10 -5.82
C GLU A 52 16.04 -4.31 -7.09
N GLU A 53 16.01 -2.99 -6.95
CA GLU A 53 15.91 -2.09 -8.10
C GLU A 53 17.10 -2.26 -9.05
N PRO A 54 16.94 -1.97 -10.37
CA PRO A 54 15.81 -1.24 -10.95
C PRO A 54 14.57 -2.09 -11.29
N GLY A 55 14.60 -3.41 -11.12
CA GLY A 55 13.47 -4.28 -11.38
C GLY A 55 12.37 -4.23 -10.31
N VAL A 56 11.44 -5.18 -10.41
CA VAL A 56 10.38 -5.36 -9.41
C VAL A 56 10.99 -5.79 -8.08
N VAL A 57 10.67 -5.09 -7.00
CA VAL A 57 11.15 -5.40 -5.65
C VAL A 57 10.16 -6.33 -4.96
N PHE A 58 10.45 -7.62 -4.93
CA PHE A 58 9.68 -8.60 -4.18
C PHE A 58 10.11 -8.66 -2.72
N TYR A 59 9.14 -8.76 -1.81
CA TYR A 59 9.37 -8.81 -0.37
C TYR A 59 9.29 -10.26 0.16
N ASP A 60 10.21 -10.61 1.08
CA ASP A 60 10.22 -11.88 1.83
C ASP A 60 9.40 -11.72 3.12
N ILE A 61 8.11 -11.61 2.98
CA ILE A 61 7.14 -11.37 4.06
C ILE A 61 5.88 -12.21 3.85
N THR A 62 5.13 -12.49 4.89
CA THR A 62 3.85 -13.21 4.80
C THR A 62 2.80 -12.39 4.04
N LEU A 63 1.71 -13.05 3.61
CA LEU A 63 0.58 -12.35 3.00
C LEU A 63 -0.04 -11.34 3.98
N GLU A 64 -0.15 -11.69 5.26
CA GLU A 64 -0.67 -10.79 6.29
C GLU A 64 0.20 -9.51 6.40
N GLU A 65 1.52 -9.67 6.48
CA GLU A 65 2.45 -8.54 6.50
C GLU A 65 2.41 -7.69 5.22
N ALA A 66 2.22 -8.34 4.06
CA ALA A 66 2.06 -7.63 2.78
C ALA A 66 0.77 -6.80 2.75
N LEU A 67 -0.34 -7.32 3.28
CA LEU A 67 -1.61 -6.60 3.39
C LEU A 67 -1.51 -5.41 4.35
N GLU A 68 -0.84 -5.57 5.50
CA GLU A 68 -0.59 -4.47 6.43
C GLU A 68 0.27 -3.38 5.80
N LYS A 69 1.36 -3.78 5.11
CA LYS A 69 2.23 -2.85 4.38
C LYS A 69 1.46 -2.11 3.29
N ALA A 70 0.68 -2.83 2.48
CA ALA A 70 -0.13 -2.26 1.42
C ALA A 70 -1.16 -1.25 1.96
N LYS A 71 -1.81 -1.58 3.09
CA LYS A 71 -2.74 -0.68 3.77
C LYS A 71 -2.06 0.62 4.25
N LYS A 72 -0.86 0.50 4.83
CA LYS A 72 -0.07 1.65 5.31
C LYS A 72 0.37 2.56 4.16
N GLU A 73 0.75 1.97 3.02
CA GLU A 73 1.30 2.68 1.87
C GLU A 73 0.23 3.09 0.83
N GLY A 74 -1.02 2.69 1.01
CA GLY A 74 -2.09 2.95 0.04
C GLY A 74 -1.91 2.20 -1.28
N LYS A 75 -1.30 1.01 -1.24
CA LYS A 75 -0.98 0.17 -2.39
C LYS A 75 -1.85 -1.08 -2.45
N TYR A 76 -1.78 -1.79 -3.58
CA TYR A 76 -2.29 -3.15 -3.72
C TYR A 76 -1.24 -4.18 -3.30
N VAL A 77 -1.65 -5.41 -2.98
CA VAL A 77 -0.73 -6.55 -2.91
C VAL A 77 -0.73 -7.24 -4.27
N LEU A 78 0.45 -7.57 -4.78
CA LEU A 78 0.59 -8.42 -5.95
C LEU A 78 1.31 -9.70 -5.52
N ILE A 79 0.71 -10.86 -5.84
CA ILE A 79 1.29 -12.17 -5.55
C ILE A 79 1.67 -12.82 -6.89
N ASP A 80 2.97 -13.03 -7.10
CA ASP A 80 3.43 -13.93 -8.17
C ASP A 80 3.26 -15.37 -7.70
N CYS A 81 2.21 -16.00 -8.19
CA CYS A 81 1.86 -17.39 -7.91
C CYS A 81 2.60 -18.29 -8.89
N HIS A 82 3.58 -19.04 -8.41
CA HIS A 82 4.43 -19.92 -9.22
C HIS A 82 4.55 -21.33 -8.61
N THR A 83 5.26 -22.23 -9.29
CA THR A 83 5.71 -23.51 -8.77
C THR A 83 7.16 -23.75 -9.18
N LYS A 84 7.88 -24.61 -8.45
CA LYS A 84 9.28 -24.96 -8.74
C LYS A 84 9.48 -25.54 -10.14
N SER A 85 8.49 -26.25 -10.67
CA SER A 85 8.53 -26.90 -11.99
C SER A 85 8.12 -25.96 -13.15
N CYS A 86 7.60 -24.76 -12.85
CA CYS A 86 7.03 -23.84 -13.84
C CYS A 86 8.12 -23.17 -14.69
N GLY A 87 8.27 -23.60 -15.93
CA GLY A 87 9.23 -23.04 -16.88
C GLY A 87 8.92 -21.59 -17.29
N PRO A 88 7.66 -21.25 -17.62
CA PRO A 88 7.26 -19.86 -17.92
C PRO A 88 7.47 -18.90 -16.73
N CYS A 89 7.25 -19.35 -15.49
CA CYS A 89 7.48 -18.55 -14.29
C CYS A 89 8.96 -18.11 -14.21
N ARG A 90 9.89 -19.07 -14.34
CA ARG A 90 11.33 -18.77 -14.34
C ARG A 90 11.74 -17.80 -15.47
N LYS A 91 11.06 -17.84 -16.63
CA LYS A 91 11.33 -16.86 -17.70
C LYS A 91 10.86 -15.46 -17.31
N MET A 92 9.74 -15.33 -16.61
CA MET A 92 9.30 -14.04 -16.07
C MET A 92 10.25 -13.52 -15.00
N GLU A 93 10.65 -14.37 -14.04
CA GLU A 93 11.61 -14.03 -12.99
C GLU A 93 12.93 -13.51 -13.55
N ASN A 94 13.46 -14.15 -14.59
CA ASN A 94 14.78 -13.81 -15.15
C ASN A 94 14.75 -12.75 -16.25
N GLY A 95 13.61 -12.52 -16.90
CA GLY A 95 13.54 -11.67 -18.10
C GLY A 95 12.53 -10.53 -18.04
N VAL A 96 11.46 -10.67 -17.24
CA VAL A 96 10.38 -9.68 -17.16
C VAL A 96 10.52 -8.83 -15.89
N PHE A 97 10.56 -9.46 -14.73
CA PHE A 97 10.62 -8.74 -13.46
C PHE A 97 11.89 -7.88 -13.26
N PRO A 98 13.07 -8.21 -13.82
CA PRO A 98 14.24 -7.33 -13.73
C PRO A 98 14.16 -6.05 -14.58
N GLN A 99 13.14 -5.90 -15.43
CA GLN A 99 13.03 -4.73 -16.31
C GLN A 99 12.69 -3.46 -15.51
N GLU A 100 13.52 -2.42 -15.68
CA GLU A 100 13.40 -1.14 -14.99
C GLU A 100 12.02 -0.50 -15.16
N GLN A 101 11.47 -0.53 -16.39
CA GLN A 101 10.16 0.03 -16.68
C GLN A 101 9.06 -0.63 -15.85
N LEU A 102 9.08 -1.97 -15.73
CA LEU A 102 8.12 -2.70 -14.93
C LEU A 102 8.34 -2.46 -13.44
N GLY A 103 9.61 -2.48 -12.99
CA GLY A 103 9.97 -2.18 -11.60
C GLY A 103 9.46 -0.82 -11.15
N LYS A 104 9.71 0.22 -11.94
CA LYS A 104 9.21 1.58 -11.66
C LYS A 104 7.68 1.61 -11.52
N PHE A 105 6.95 0.96 -12.41
CA PHE A 105 5.50 0.93 -12.35
C PHE A 105 4.99 0.14 -11.14
N MET A 106 5.53 -1.07 -10.93
CA MET A 106 5.02 -1.98 -9.90
C MET A 106 5.39 -1.54 -8.48
N ASN A 107 6.63 -1.06 -8.25
CA ASN A 107 7.09 -0.67 -6.91
C ASN A 107 6.34 0.55 -6.35
N GLU A 108 5.82 1.41 -7.23
CA GLU A 108 5.00 2.55 -6.81
C GLU A 108 3.57 2.14 -6.38
N ARG A 109 3.00 1.08 -6.98
CA ARG A 109 1.57 0.76 -6.88
C ARG A 109 1.27 -0.49 -6.07
N PHE A 110 2.26 -1.38 -5.96
CA PHE A 110 2.07 -2.68 -5.35
C PHE A 110 3.07 -2.94 -4.24
N VAL A 111 2.72 -3.87 -3.38
CA VAL A 111 3.61 -4.62 -2.49
C VAL A 111 3.74 -6.03 -3.10
N PRO A 112 4.78 -6.30 -3.91
CA PRO A 112 4.94 -7.57 -4.57
C PRO A 112 5.50 -8.63 -3.61
N ILE A 113 4.92 -9.82 -3.62
CA ILE A 113 5.44 -11.04 -2.98
C ILE A 113 5.43 -12.20 -3.98
N MET A 114 6.33 -13.16 -3.80
CA MET A 114 6.37 -14.40 -4.59
C MET A 114 5.96 -15.58 -3.71
N ARG A 115 5.16 -16.51 -4.23
CA ARG A 115 4.74 -17.71 -3.49
C ARG A 115 4.75 -18.93 -4.36
N ASP A 116 5.41 -19.98 -3.84
CA ASP A 116 5.27 -21.32 -4.39
C ASP A 116 3.92 -21.91 -3.95
N MET A 117 3.06 -22.17 -4.93
CA MET A 117 1.70 -22.64 -4.70
C MET A 117 1.62 -24.13 -4.31
N GLU A 118 2.76 -24.84 -4.29
CA GLU A 118 2.87 -26.24 -3.89
C GLU A 118 3.39 -26.41 -2.45
N GLU A 119 3.77 -25.31 -1.76
CA GLU A 119 4.28 -25.37 -0.39
C GLU A 119 3.89 -24.16 0.48
N GLY A 120 3.93 -24.40 1.81
CA GLY A 120 3.76 -23.33 2.82
C GLY A 120 2.46 -22.56 2.66
N GLU A 121 2.54 -21.22 2.82
CA GLU A 121 1.42 -20.29 2.70
C GLU A 121 0.79 -20.29 1.28
N GLY A 122 1.57 -20.70 0.26
CA GLY A 122 1.08 -20.77 -1.12
C GLY A 122 -0.09 -21.72 -1.29
N LEU A 123 -0.12 -22.86 -0.56
CA LEU A 123 -1.25 -23.81 -0.60
C LEU A 123 -2.56 -23.15 -0.17
N GLU A 124 -2.52 -22.37 0.92
CA GLU A 124 -3.70 -21.66 1.44
C GLU A 124 -4.16 -20.56 0.49
N ILE A 125 -3.19 -19.85 -0.13
CA ILE A 125 -3.46 -18.83 -1.14
C ILE A 125 -4.11 -19.44 -2.37
N ALA A 126 -3.55 -20.55 -2.87
CA ALA A 126 -4.07 -21.24 -4.05
C ALA A 126 -5.52 -21.72 -3.84
N GLU A 127 -5.82 -22.29 -2.67
CA GLU A 127 -7.17 -22.73 -2.31
C GLU A 127 -8.12 -21.53 -2.17
N LYS A 128 -7.74 -20.54 -1.36
CA LYS A 128 -8.58 -19.37 -1.04
C LYS A 128 -8.99 -18.56 -2.28
N TYR A 129 -8.05 -18.38 -3.22
CA TYR A 129 -8.26 -17.55 -4.42
C TYR A 129 -8.48 -18.37 -5.69
N ASN A 130 -8.56 -19.70 -5.57
CA ASN A 130 -8.76 -20.65 -6.67
C ASN A 130 -7.71 -20.51 -7.80
N VAL A 131 -6.42 -20.42 -7.42
CA VAL A 131 -5.30 -20.33 -8.38
C VAL A 131 -4.90 -21.73 -8.83
N GLN A 132 -5.09 -22.03 -10.13
CA GLN A 132 -4.86 -23.40 -10.67
C GLN A 132 -3.87 -23.41 -11.84
N ILE A 133 -3.50 -22.25 -12.39
CA ILE A 133 -2.62 -22.12 -13.54
C ILE A 133 -1.43 -21.24 -13.17
N TYR A 134 -0.23 -21.59 -13.64
CA TYR A 134 1.01 -20.88 -13.30
C TYR A 134 1.80 -20.44 -14.53
N PRO A 135 2.40 -19.22 -14.52
CA PRO A 135 2.26 -18.23 -13.48
C PRO A 135 0.87 -17.60 -13.44
N THR A 136 0.45 -17.12 -12.29
CA THR A 136 -0.68 -16.21 -12.15
C THR A 136 -0.25 -15.04 -11.26
N MET A 137 -0.39 -13.82 -11.75
CA MET A 137 -0.26 -12.62 -10.92
C MET A 137 -1.62 -12.30 -10.32
N LEU A 138 -1.75 -12.53 -9.01
CA LEU A 138 -2.97 -12.25 -8.24
C LEU A 138 -2.87 -10.88 -7.60
N ILE A 139 -3.87 -10.03 -7.81
CA ILE A 139 -3.92 -8.67 -7.27
C ILE A 139 -4.98 -8.59 -6.18
N LEU A 140 -4.59 -8.13 -5.00
CA LEU A 140 -5.48 -7.99 -3.84
C LEU A 140 -5.53 -6.54 -3.36
N LEU A 141 -6.71 -6.15 -2.88
CA LEU A 141 -6.90 -4.97 -2.05
C LEU A 141 -6.28 -5.19 -0.65
N PRO A 142 -5.96 -4.14 0.10
CA PRO A 142 -5.41 -4.27 1.47
C PRO A 142 -6.32 -4.99 2.47
N ASN A 143 -7.59 -5.20 2.15
CA ASN A 143 -8.53 -5.99 2.94
C ASN A 143 -8.61 -7.47 2.54
N ALA A 144 -7.64 -7.93 1.74
CA ALA A 144 -7.56 -9.28 1.18
C ALA A 144 -8.66 -9.63 0.17
N ALA A 145 -9.46 -8.69 -0.31
CA ALA A 145 -10.38 -8.94 -1.41
C ALA A 145 -9.59 -9.03 -2.74
N LYS A 146 -9.97 -9.98 -3.59
CA LYS A 146 -9.40 -10.12 -4.93
C LYS A 146 -9.89 -8.97 -5.81
N GLU A 147 -8.95 -8.18 -6.34
CA GLU A 147 -9.23 -7.11 -7.31
C GLU A 147 -9.20 -7.65 -8.74
N GLY A 148 -8.26 -8.52 -9.03
CA GLY A 148 -8.14 -9.19 -10.31
C GLY A 148 -6.97 -10.15 -10.38
N GLU A 149 -6.74 -10.69 -11.56
CA GLU A 149 -5.61 -11.58 -11.83
C GLU A 149 -5.19 -11.54 -13.29
N ILE A 150 -3.92 -11.83 -13.55
CA ILE A 150 -3.38 -12.11 -14.87
C ILE A 150 -2.94 -13.57 -14.89
N VAL A 151 -3.63 -14.39 -15.68
CA VAL A 151 -3.36 -15.83 -15.77
C VAL A 151 -2.44 -16.09 -16.96
N GLY A 152 -1.33 -16.79 -16.72
CA GLY A 152 -0.31 -17.10 -17.71
C GLY A 152 0.82 -16.07 -17.76
N ALA A 153 1.88 -16.42 -18.49
CA ALA A 153 3.04 -15.56 -18.64
C ALA A 153 2.82 -14.50 -19.72
N GLU A 154 3.17 -13.25 -19.38
CA GLU A 154 3.22 -12.15 -20.31
C GLU A 154 4.65 -11.60 -20.41
N PHE A 155 5.23 -11.56 -21.60
CA PHE A 155 6.62 -11.15 -21.84
C PHE A 155 6.73 -9.75 -22.45
N ASN A 156 5.62 -9.17 -22.91
CA ASN A 156 5.57 -7.79 -23.38
C ASN A 156 5.31 -6.87 -22.21
N ILE A 157 6.31 -6.06 -21.86
CA ILE A 157 6.27 -5.19 -20.68
C ILE A 157 5.17 -4.13 -20.78
N ASP A 158 5.00 -3.50 -21.95
CA ASP A 158 4.00 -2.45 -22.13
C ASP A 158 2.59 -3.02 -21.98
N TYR A 159 2.35 -4.21 -22.58
CA TYR A 159 1.07 -4.88 -22.47
C TYR A 159 0.78 -5.37 -21.05
N LEU A 160 1.79 -5.90 -20.35
CA LEU A 160 1.67 -6.29 -18.95
C LEU A 160 1.29 -5.11 -18.05
N ILE A 161 1.94 -3.96 -18.24
CA ILE A 161 1.62 -2.72 -17.53
C ILE A 161 0.19 -2.26 -17.84
N GLU A 162 -0.25 -2.35 -19.10
CA GLU A 162 -1.63 -2.02 -19.49
C GLU A 162 -2.65 -2.93 -18.80
N MET A 163 -2.39 -4.25 -18.76
CA MET A 163 -3.26 -5.20 -18.05
C MET A 163 -3.35 -4.87 -16.55
N LEU A 164 -2.22 -4.58 -15.92
CA LEU A 164 -2.18 -4.20 -14.50
C LEU A 164 -2.94 -2.89 -14.25
N LYS A 165 -2.76 -1.85 -15.09
CA LYS A 165 -3.51 -0.60 -15.00
C LYS A 165 -5.02 -0.82 -15.10
N ASN A 166 -5.45 -1.66 -16.02
CA ASN A 166 -6.87 -1.97 -16.19
C ASN A 166 -7.47 -2.63 -14.95
N ILE A 167 -6.72 -3.52 -14.27
CA ILE A 167 -7.15 -4.17 -13.04
C ILE A 167 -7.28 -3.17 -11.89
N ILE A 168 -6.32 -2.27 -11.73
CA ILE A 168 -6.35 -1.26 -10.66
C ILE A 168 -7.12 0.01 -11.03
N HIS A 169 -7.83 0.00 -12.17
CA HIS A 169 -8.64 1.11 -12.69
C HIS A 169 -7.87 2.44 -12.89
N GLU A 170 -6.56 2.36 -13.16
CA GLU A 170 -5.71 3.50 -13.49
C GLU A 170 -5.81 3.84 -14.99
N LYS A 171 -6.10 5.12 -15.31
CA LYS A 171 -6.26 5.64 -16.69
C LYS A 171 -4.97 6.24 -17.23
#